data_aa0be66b787a573b4a990f570964fe72
#
_entry.id   aa0be66b787a573b4a990f570964fe72
#
_cell.length_a   1.000
_cell.length_b   1.000
_cell.length_c   1.000
_cell.angle_alpha   90.00
_cell.angle_beta   90.00
_cell.angle_gamma   90.00
#
_symmetry.space_group_name_H-M   'P 1'
#
loop_
_entity.id
_entity.type
_entity.pdbx_description
1 polymer ?
#
loop_
_entity_poly.entity_id
_entity_poly.type
_entity_poly.pdbx_seq_one_letter_code
_entity_poly.pdbx_strand_id
1 'polypeptide(L)'
;MKRLILFILLVLPVLSIAQINQNNMARYLEPLPMEGTRIVFKDSLQFKGISAERVFEIAGNWADYYIAKFDKKFDSKVAYKNTKTQSIAVLFNRDIIFKDIALILDKALMKCIISVDIKDNKCIISVLNIKYDYMEGGLMQHYNAEDWIIDRYAINKDRTKLARGFGKFRAKTIDAVDEIFESFRGYMFENIAATPIEEKPAPVKVAEPVAVAQPAQP
;
A
#
# COMPACT_ATOMS: atom_id res chain seq x y z
N MET A 1 -2.09 50.54 -16.07
CA MET A 1 -1.13 49.51 -15.64
C MET A 1 -1.51 48.83 -14.31
N LYS A 2 -1.84 49.51 -13.24
CA LYS A 2 -2.20 48.87 -11.94
C LYS A 2 -3.39 47.90 -11.99
N ARG A 3 -4.41 48.16 -12.83
CA ARG A 3 -5.59 47.29 -12.96
C ARG A 3 -5.32 46.02 -13.74
N LEU A 4 -4.35 46.01 -14.68
CA LEU A 4 -3.96 44.84 -15.44
C LEU A 4 -3.17 43.85 -14.56
N ILE A 5 -2.29 44.38 -13.66
CA ILE A 5 -1.54 43.58 -12.71
C ILE A 5 -2.46 42.87 -11.72
N LEU A 6 -3.54 43.53 -11.26
CA LEU A 6 -4.53 42.95 -10.34
C LEU A 6 -5.27 41.76 -10.99
N PHE A 7 -5.56 41.87 -12.30
CA PHE A 7 -6.22 40.77 -13.02
C PHE A 7 -5.31 39.54 -13.21
N ILE A 8 -4.03 39.77 -13.47
CA ILE A 8 -3.04 38.68 -13.59
C ILE A 8 -2.85 37.94 -12.24
N LEU A 9 -2.84 38.70 -11.13
CA LEU A 9 -2.71 38.10 -9.77
C LEU A 9 -3.93 37.25 -9.36
N LEU A 10 -5.12 37.56 -9.88
CA LEU A 10 -6.35 36.82 -9.59
C LEU A 10 -6.47 35.53 -10.42
N VAL A 11 -5.85 35.48 -11.61
CA VAL A 11 -5.91 34.32 -12.51
C VAL A 11 -4.88 33.25 -12.12
N LEU A 12 -3.73 33.62 -11.57
CA LEU A 12 -2.67 32.68 -11.16
C LEU A 12 -3.13 31.58 -10.18
N PRO A 13 -3.88 31.84 -9.10
CA PRO A 13 -4.32 30.79 -8.20
C PRO A 13 -5.35 29.83 -8.85
N VAL A 14 -6.17 30.31 -9.79
CA VAL A 14 -7.14 29.48 -10.49
C VAL A 14 -6.46 28.48 -11.43
N LEU A 15 -5.38 28.87 -12.10
CA LEU A 15 -4.59 27.98 -12.95
C LEU A 15 -3.88 26.89 -12.11
N SER A 16 -3.38 27.25 -10.93
CA SER A 16 -2.71 26.29 -10.03
C SER A 16 -3.70 25.24 -9.50
N ILE A 17 -4.91 25.61 -9.15
CA ILE A 17 -5.97 24.67 -8.71
C ILE A 17 -6.40 23.75 -9.87
N ALA A 18 -6.48 24.26 -11.09
CA ALA A 18 -6.83 23.47 -12.27
C ALA A 18 -5.74 22.40 -12.57
N GLN A 19 -4.46 22.74 -12.42
CA GLN A 19 -3.35 21.78 -12.60
C GLN A 19 -3.34 20.69 -11.52
N ILE A 20 -3.59 21.03 -10.25
CA ILE A 20 -3.68 20.06 -9.16
C ILE A 20 -4.82 19.07 -9.41
N ASN A 21 -5.99 19.54 -9.87
CA ASN A 21 -7.11 18.66 -10.18
C ASN A 21 -6.86 17.77 -11.40
N GLN A 22 -6.15 18.24 -12.43
CA GLN A 22 -5.80 17.42 -13.59
C GLN A 22 -4.78 16.33 -13.25
N ASN A 23 -3.75 16.64 -12.46
CA ASN A 23 -2.77 15.65 -12.01
C ASN A 23 -3.40 14.56 -11.12
N ASN A 24 -4.34 14.93 -10.25
CA ASN A 24 -5.08 13.98 -9.43
C ASN A 24 -5.99 13.07 -10.27
N MET A 25 -6.53 13.56 -11.39
CA MET A 25 -7.37 12.73 -12.27
C MET A 25 -6.54 11.75 -13.11
N ALA A 26 -5.34 12.16 -13.55
CA ALA A 26 -4.49 11.36 -14.44
C ALA A 26 -4.18 9.97 -13.84
N ARG A 27 -3.88 9.87 -12.54
CA ARG A 27 -3.57 8.61 -11.87
C ARG A 27 -4.69 7.56 -11.96
N TYR A 28 -5.94 8.00 -12.03
CA TYR A 28 -7.07 7.08 -12.18
C TYR A 28 -7.25 6.56 -13.62
N LEU A 29 -6.60 7.20 -14.59
CA LEU A 29 -6.66 6.82 -16.00
C LEU A 29 -5.46 5.95 -16.43
N GLU A 30 -4.45 5.80 -15.58
CA GLU A 30 -3.33 4.90 -15.82
C GLU A 30 -3.81 3.43 -15.85
N PRO A 31 -3.19 2.57 -16.68
CA PRO A 31 -3.52 1.15 -16.70
C PRO A 31 -3.36 0.52 -15.30
N LEU A 32 -4.34 -0.30 -14.91
CA LEU A 32 -4.22 -1.04 -13.66
C LEU A 32 -3.13 -2.10 -13.74
N PRO A 33 -2.38 -2.34 -12.65
CA PRO A 33 -1.39 -3.41 -12.60
C PRO A 33 -2.08 -4.77 -12.63
N MET A 34 -1.72 -5.58 -13.63
CA MET A 34 -2.31 -6.90 -13.85
C MET A 34 -1.27 -8.01 -13.75
N GLU A 35 -1.60 -9.09 -13.06
CA GLU A 35 -0.86 -10.36 -13.10
C GLU A 35 -1.78 -11.44 -13.69
N GLY A 36 -1.52 -11.79 -14.95
CA GLY A 36 -2.46 -12.59 -15.73
C GLY A 36 -3.80 -11.87 -15.89
N THR A 37 -4.86 -12.44 -15.35
CA THR A 37 -6.21 -11.87 -15.37
C THR A 37 -6.60 -11.14 -14.10
N ARG A 38 -5.71 -11.05 -13.09
CA ARG A 38 -6.00 -10.49 -11.78
C ARG A 38 -5.39 -9.11 -11.59
N ILE A 39 -6.11 -8.23 -10.93
CA ILE A 39 -5.59 -6.95 -10.48
C ILE A 39 -4.74 -7.20 -9.23
N VAL A 40 -3.45 -6.79 -9.28
CA VAL A 40 -2.51 -6.93 -8.16
C VAL A 40 -1.71 -5.64 -8.02
N PHE A 41 -2.07 -4.82 -7.05
CA PHE A 41 -1.27 -3.66 -6.71
C PHE A 41 -0.08 -4.09 -5.86
N LYS A 42 1.12 -3.57 -6.15
CA LYS A 42 2.35 -3.88 -5.42
C LYS A 42 3.17 -2.63 -5.12
N ASP A 43 3.77 -2.63 -3.94
CA ASP A 43 4.83 -1.70 -3.56
C ASP A 43 5.95 -2.45 -2.87
N SER A 44 7.16 -1.88 -2.84
CA SER A 44 8.30 -2.56 -2.26
C SER A 44 9.26 -1.60 -1.57
N LEU A 45 9.75 -2.01 -0.40
CA LEU A 45 10.73 -1.31 0.41
C LEU A 45 12.00 -2.15 0.50
N GLN A 46 13.16 -1.48 0.51
CA GLN A 46 14.47 -2.12 0.75
C GLN A 46 15.06 -1.61 2.05
N PHE A 47 15.54 -2.53 2.87
CA PHE A 47 16.14 -2.24 4.16
C PHE A 47 17.56 -2.79 4.22
N LYS A 48 18.58 -1.89 4.22
CA LYS A 48 19.98 -2.28 4.32
C LYS A 48 20.39 -2.34 5.79
N GLY A 49 21.08 -3.43 6.17
CA GLY A 49 21.62 -3.59 7.53
C GLY A 49 20.58 -3.97 8.60
N ILE A 50 19.36 -4.32 8.21
CA ILE A 50 18.31 -4.81 9.11
C ILE A 50 18.05 -6.28 8.78
N SER A 51 17.92 -7.14 9.79
CA SER A 51 17.62 -8.56 9.57
C SER A 51 16.20 -8.75 9.03
N ALA A 52 16.01 -9.79 8.24
CA ALA A 52 14.70 -10.10 7.67
C ALA A 52 13.67 -10.44 8.76
N GLU A 53 14.10 -11.05 9.87
CA GLU A 53 13.28 -11.36 11.04
C GLU A 53 12.76 -10.07 11.67
N ARG A 54 13.60 -9.04 11.79
CA ARG A 54 13.19 -7.74 12.35
C ARG A 54 12.23 -7.01 11.42
N VAL A 55 12.47 -7.02 10.12
CA VAL A 55 11.54 -6.46 9.13
C VAL A 55 10.19 -7.18 9.20
N PHE A 56 10.19 -8.52 9.33
CA PHE A 56 8.98 -9.33 9.47
C PHE A 56 8.20 -8.99 10.75
N GLU A 57 8.88 -8.84 11.88
CA GLU A 57 8.25 -8.45 13.14
C GLU A 57 7.55 -7.09 13.02
N ILE A 58 8.25 -6.07 12.48
CA ILE A 58 7.70 -4.73 12.29
C ILE A 58 6.49 -4.76 11.34
N ALA A 59 6.59 -5.51 10.23
CA ALA A 59 5.48 -5.68 9.29
C ALA A 59 4.28 -6.38 9.93
N GLY A 60 4.53 -7.37 10.79
CA GLY A 60 3.49 -8.04 11.57
C GLY A 60 2.77 -7.13 12.55
N ASN A 61 3.52 -6.25 13.23
CA ASN A 61 2.98 -5.24 14.14
C ASN A 61 2.16 -4.18 13.38
N TRP A 62 2.62 -3.78 12.19
CA TRP A 62 1.84 -2.90 11.32
C TRP A 62 0.49 -3.53 10.94
N ALA A 63 0.46 -4.81 10.59
CA ALA A 63 -0.78 -5.47 10.21
C ALA A 63 -1.82 -5.42 11.33
N ASP A 64 -1.42 -5.71 12.57
CA ASP A 64 -2.30 -5.61 13.75
C ASP A 64 -2.74 -4.17 14.01
N TYR A 65 -1.80 -3.22 13.94
CA TYR A 65 -2.07 -1.79 14.11
C TYR A 65 -3.03 -1.25 13.04
N TYR A 66 -2.82 -1.64 11.77
CA TYR A 66 -3.64 -1.15 10.67
C TYR A 66 -5.09 -1.63 10.78
N ILE A 67 -5.29 -2.92 11.10
CA ILE A 67 -6.63 -3.47 11.33
C ILE A 67 -7.33 -2.76 12.49
N ALA A 68 -6.61 -2.47 13.57
CA ALA A 68 -7.18 -1.84 14.77
C ALA A 68 -7.73 -0.42 14.53
N LYS A 69 -7.32 0.25 13.44
CA LYS A 69 -7.87 1.56 13.04
C LYS A 69 -9.30 1.49 12.51
N PHE A 70 -9.75 0.31 12.08
CA PHE A 70 -11.06 0.14 11.46
C PHE A 70 -12.07 -0.46 12.42
N ASP A 71 -13.34 -0.19 12.16
CA ASP A 71 -14.44 -0.71 12.96
C ASP A 71 -14.45 -2.25 12.89
N LYS A 72 -14.56 -2.88 14.07
CA LYS A 72 -14.61 -4.35 14.21
C LYS A 72 -15.75 -4.99 13.40
N LYS A 73 -16.79 -4.23 13.06
CA LYS A 73 -17.89 -4.70 12.19
C LYS A 73 -17.43 -5.18 10.81
N PHE A 74 -16.24 -4.74 10.34
CA PHE A 74 -15.73 -5.15 9.04
C PHE A 74 -15.09 -6.55 9.03
N ASP A 75 -14.92 -7.19 10.19
CA ASP A 75 -14.31 -8.54 10.33
C ASP A 75 -12.95 -8.64 9.61
N SER A 76 -12.15 -7.56 9.66
CA SER A 76 -10.77 -7.60 9.19
C SER A 76 -9.90 -8.35 10.18
N LYS A 77 -8.98 -9.19 9.68
CA LYS A 77 -8.11 -10.01 10.54
C LYS A 77 -6.81 -10.41 9.86
N VAL A 78 -5.77 -10.60 10.65
CA VAL A 78 -4.57 -11.30 10.18
C VAL A 78 -4.94 -12.77 9.97
N ALA A 79 -4.87 -13.23 8.72
CA ALA A 79 -5.20 -14.61 8.37
C ALA A 79 -4.06 -15.57 8.76
N TYR A 80 -2.81 -15.14 8.54
CA TYR A 80 -1.63 -15.86 9.03
C TYR A 80 -0.40 -14.95 9.10
N LYS A 81 0.57 -15.37 9.95
CA LYS A 81 1.97 -14.89 9.98
C LYS A 81 2.86 -16.13 9.95
N ASN A 82 3.67 -16.27 8.90
CA ASN A 82 4.55 -17.42 8.72
C ASN A 82 6.02 -16.98 8.83
N THR A 83 6.66 -17.33 9.93
CA THR A 83 8.05 -16.98 10.20
C THR A 83 9.05 -17.73 9.32
N LYS A 84 8.72 -18.93 8.82
CA LYS A 84 9.60 -19.71 7.95
C LYS A 84 9.69 -19.13 6.54
N THR A 85 8.55 -18.70 6.00
CA THR A 85 8.47 -18.06 4.67
C THR A 85 8.56 -16.54 4.74
N GLN A 86 8.57 -15.98 5.96
CA GLN A 86 8.52 -14.53 6.23
C GLN A 86 7.42 -13.84 5.45
N SER A 87 6.22 -14.40 5.53
CA SER A 87 5.03 -13.90 4.83
C SER A 87 3.86 -13.69 5.78
N ILE A 88 3.08 -12.64 5.52
CA ILE A 88 1.91 -12.23 6.29
C ILE A 88 0.75 -12.09 5.31
N ALA A 89 -0.45 -12.53 5.68
CA ALA A 89 -1.66 -12.24 4.94
C ALA A 89 -2.75 -11.70 5.87
N VAL A 90 -3.40 -10.65 5.40
CA VAL A 90 -4.50 -9.96 6.07
C VAL A 90 -5.73 -10.03 5.20
N LEU A 91 -6.85 -10.52 5.75
CA LEU A 91 -8.17 -10.31 5.18
C LEU A 91 -8.64 -8.94 5.62
N PHE A 92 -8.77 -8.01 4.68
CA PHE A 92 -9.06 -6.63 4.96
C PHE A 92 -10.35 -6.17 4.31
N ASN A 93 -11.22 -5.57 5.09
CA ASN A 93 -12.52 -5.09 4.67
C ASN A 93 -12.71 -3.65 5.14
N ARG A 94 -13.25 -2.79 4.27
CA ARG A 94 -13.59 -1.40 4.60
C ARG A 94 -14.69 -0.85 3.72
N ASP A 95 -15.44 0.12 4.24
CA ASP A 95 -16.33 0.93 3.38
C ASP A 95 -15.48 1.83 2.46
N ILE A 96 -15.82 1.85 1.17
CA ILE A 96 -15.42 2.89 0.23
C ILE A 96 -16.64 3.76 -0.05
N ILE A 97 -16.52 5.06 0.28
CA ILE A 97 -17.63 5.99 0.23
C ILE A 97 -17.56 6.77 -1.07
N PHE A 98 -18.61 6.70 -1.89
CA PHE A 98 -18.73 7.43 -3.15
C PHE A 98 -19.42 8.78 -2.96
N LYS A 99 -20.43 8.82 -2.08
CA LYS A 99 -21.20 10.01 -1.79
C LYS A 99 -21.72 9.93 -0.35
N ASP A 100 -21.52 11.00 0.38
CA ASP A 100 -22.03 11.18 1.74
C ASP A 100 -22.61 12.59 1.85
N ILE A 101 -23.91 12.71 1.62
CA ILE A 101 -24.67 13.97 1.76
C ILE A 101 -25.96 13.68 2.49
N ALA A 102 -26.60 14.73 3.02
CA ALA A 102 -27.86 14.61 3.71
C ALA A 102 -28.85 13.71 2.93
N LEU A 103 -29.32 12.61 3.57
CA LEU A 103 -30.25 11.60 3.05
C LEU A 103 -29.69 10.67 1.95
N ILE A 104 -28.45 10.80 1.50
CA ILE A 104 -27.85 9.91 0.50
C ILE A 104 -26.48 9.46 0.95
N LEU A 105 -26.36 8.17 1.29
CA LEU A 105 -25.09 7.49 1.53
C LEU A 105 -24.89 6.42 0.45
N ASP A 106 -23.99 6.71 -0.52
CA ASP A 106 -23.60 5.76 -1.56
C ASP A 106 -22.22 5.21 -1.22
N LYS A 107 -22.15 3.93 -0.90
CA LYS A 107 -20.92 3.23 -0.49
C LYS A 107 -20.93 1.77 -0.88
N ALA A 108 -19.76 1.15 -0.94
CA ALA A 108 -19.61 -0.28 -1.05
C ALA A 108 -18.66 -0.80 0.05
N LEU A 109 -18.85 -2.02 0.47
CA LEU A 109 -17.86 -2.74 1.28
C LEU A 109 -16.80 -3.32 0.33
N MET A 110 -15.59 -2.76 0.37
CA MET A 110 -14.43 -3.32 -0.32
C MET A 110 -13.80 -4.39 0.56
N LYS A 111 -13.55 -5.55 -0.03
CA LYS A 111 -12.87 -6.70 0.59
C LYS A 111 -11.62 -7.00 -0.23
N CYS A 112 -10.48 -7.21 0.42
CA CYS A 112 -9.24 -7.56 -0.27
C CYS A 112 -8.33 -8.41 0.62
N ILE A 113 -7.28 -8.95 0.00
CA ILE A 113 -6.16 -9.56 0.71
C ILE A 113 -4.98 -8.58 0.63
N ILE A 114 -4.38 -8.29 1.78
CA ILE A 114 -3.09 -7.61 1.85
C ILE A 114 -2.06 -8.68 2.17
N SER A 115 -1.08 -8.89 1.28
CA SER A 115 0.05 -9.80 1.49
C SER A 115 1.33 -9.00 1.70
N VAL A 116 2.13 -9.41 2.66
CA VAL A 116 3.49 -8.88 2.87
C VAL A 116 4.48 -10.04 2.82
N ASP A 117 5.46 -9.95 1.92
CA ASP A 117 6.49 -10.96 1.71
C ASP A 117 7.87 -10.33 1.85
N ILE A 118 8.73 -10.94 2.68
CA ILE A 118 10.09 -10.47 2.91
C ILE A 118 11.07 -11.46 2.28
N LYS A 119 11.91 -10.97 1.35
CA LYS A 119 12.98 -11.74 0.69
C LYS A 119 14.17 -10.84 0.39
N ASP A 120 15.38 -11.35 0.61
CA ASP A 120 16.63 -10.72 0.17
C ASP A 120 16.74 -9.21 0.51
N ASN A 121 16.42 -8.85 1.77
CA ASN A 121 16.35 -7.46 2.25
C ASN A 121 15.29 -6.58 1.56
N LYS A 122 14.36 -7.20 0.84
CA LYS A 122 13.23 -6.54 0.18
C LYS A 122 11.92 -6.97 0.85
N CYS A 123 11.13 -6.00 1.24
CA CYS A 123 9.77 -6.20 1.74
C CYS A 123 8.78 -5.79 0.63
N ILE A 124 7.94 -6.71 0.20
CA ILE A 124 6.94 -6.48 -0.85
C ILE A 124 5.57 -6.54 -0.20
N ILE A 125 4.81 -5.46 -0.31
CA ILE A 125 3.39 -5.43 0.05
C ILE A 125 2.55 -5.51 -1.22
N SER A 126 1.50 -6.31 -1.19
CA SER A 126 0.58 -6.51 -2.31
C SER A 126 -0.88 -6.41 -1.84
N VAL A 127 -1.73 -5.78 -2.65
CA VAL A 127 -3.18 -5.76 -2.46
C VAL A 127 -3.82 -6.47 -3.65
N LEU A 128 -4.57 -7.53 -3.38
CA LEU A 128 -5.10 -8.45 -4.39
C LEU A 128 -6.46 -9.03 -3.98
N ASN A 129 -7.11 -9.74 -4.91
CA ASN A 129 -8.41 -10.39 -4.70
C ASN A 129 -9.47 -9.39 -4.21
N ILE A 130 -9.54 -8.23 -4.88
CA ILE A 130 -10.43 -7.14 -4.52
C ILE A 130 -11.85 -7.45 -4.95
N LYS A 131 -12.79 -7.34 -4.01
CA LYS A 131 -14.22 -7.58 -4.22
C LYS A 131 -15.04 -6.46 -3.60
N TYR A 132 -16.27 -6.31 -4.08
CA TYR A 132 -17.22 -5.34 -3.58
C TYR A 132 -18.55 -5.99 -3.21
N ASP A 133 -19.06 -5.66 -2.03
CA ASP A 133 -20.46 -5.85 -1.70
C ASP A 133 -21.13 -4.48 -1.83
N TYR A 134 -22.08 -4.36 -2.75
CA TYR A 134 -22.73 -3.10 -3.08
C TYR A 134 -24.24 -3.26 -3.12
N MET A 135 -24.96 -2.30 -2.53
CA MET A 135 -26.42 -2.28 -2.54
C MET A 135 -26.91 -1.68 -3.84
N GLU A 136 -27.55 -2.48 -4.68
CA GLU A 136 -28.12 -2.06 -5.95
C GLU A 136 -29.59 -2.45 -6.04
N GLY A 137 -30.47 -1.49 -6.27
CA GLY A 137 -31.91 -1.76 -6.34
C GLY A 137 -32.52 -2.35 -5.08
N GLY A 138 -31.92 -2.12 -3.89
CA GLY A 138 -32.36 -2.69 -2.61
C GLY A 138 -31.84 -4.10 -2.34
N LEU A 139 -31.02 -4.67 -3.23
CA LEU A 139 -30.41 -5.99 -3.07
C LEU A 139 -28.89 -5.88 -2.92
N MET A 140 -28.31 -6.69 -2.04
CA MET A 140 -26.86 -6.80 -1.93
C MET A 140 -26.31 -7.60 -3.10
N GLN A 141 -25.42 -6.99 -3.88
CA GLN A 141 -24.73 -7.61 -5.00
C GLN A 141 -23.24 -7.79 -4.69
N HIS A 142 -22.62 -8.81 -5.27
CA HIS A 142 -21.21 -9.14 -5.07
C HIS A 142 -20.45 -9.06 -6.39
N TYR A 143 -19.38 -8.28 -6.45
CA TYR A 143 -18.63 -8.04 -7.68
C TYR A 143 -17.13 -8.22 -7.44
N ASN A 144 -16.42 -8.71 -8.48
CA ASN A 144 -14.97 -8.71 -8.48
C ASN A 144 -14.46 -7.41 -9.09
N ALA A 145 -13.31 -6.93 -8.66
CA ALA A 145 -12.71 -5.72 -9.21
C ALA A 145 -12.40 -5.87 -10.71
N GLU A 146 -11.97 -7.04 -11.15
CA GLU A 146 -11.66 -7.37 -12.54
C GLU A 146 -12.85 -7.19 -13.48
N ASP A 147 -14.08 -7.34 -12.97
CA ASP A 147 -15.30 -7.19 -13.75
C ASP A 147 -15.79 -5.73 -13.79
N TRP A 148 -15.22 -4.83 -12.93
CA TRP A 148 -15.77 -3.50 -12.74
C TRP A 148 -14.80 -2.35 -12.95
N ILE A 149 -13.52 -2.48 -12.51
CA ILE A 149 -12.61 -1.33 -12.48
C ILE A 149 -11.54 -1.33 -13.57
N ILE A 150 -11.48 -2.38 -14.42
CA ILE A 150 -10.56 -2.39 -15.55
C ILE A 150 -10.89 -1.29 -16.55
N ASP A 151 -9.91 -0.94 -17.38
CA ASP A 151 -10.01 0.18 -18.32
C ASP A 151 -11.28 0.12 -19.20
N ARG A 152 -11.63 -1.09 -19.68
CA ARG A 152 -12.80 -1.31 -20.55
C ARG A 152 -14.11 -0.81 -19.96
N TYR A 153 -14.27 -0.86 -18.63
CA TYR A 153 -15.54 -0.54 -17.97
C TYR A 153 -15.47 0.79 -17.19
N ALA A 154 -14.31 1.07 -16.58
CA ALA A 154 -14.16 2.20 -15.67
C ALA A 154 -13.60 3.48 -16.31
N ILE A 155 -13.13 3.40 -17.57
CA ILE A 155 -12.64 4.56 -18.33
C ILE A 155 -13.54 4.76 -19.56
N ASN A 156 -13.79 6.01 -19.93
CA ASN A 156 -14.55 6.31 -21.15
C ASN A 156 -13.77 5.92 -22.41
N LYS A 157 -14.47 5.84 -23.56
CA LYS A 157 -13.86 5.38 -24.82
C LYS A 157 -12.65 6.20 -25.25
N ASP A 158 -12.68 7.51 -25.00
CA ASP A 158 -11.58 8.43 -25.38
C ASP A 158 -10.43 8.44 -24.36
N ARG A 159 -10.52 7.64 -23.30
CA ARG A 159 -9.53 7.53 -22.21
C ARG A 159 -9.17 8.86 -21.53
N THR A 160 -10.10 9.81 -21.51
CA THR A 160 -9.90 11.17 -20.98
C THR A 160 -10.53 11.37 -19.59
N LYS A 161 -11.42 10.47 -19.18
CA LYS A 161 -12.12 10.56 -17.89
C LYS A 161 -12.67 9.20 -17.45
N LEU A 162 -12.98 9.11 -16.17
CA LEU A 162 -13.65 7.95 -15.61
C LEU A 162 -15.07 7.79 -16.18
N ALA A 163 -15.45 6.55 -16.45
CA ALA A 163 -16.80 6.20 -16.90
C ALA A 163 -17.83 6.41 -15.78
N ARG A 164 -19.05 6.75 -16.15
CA ARG A 164 -20.16 6.81 -15.19
C ARG A 164 -20.39 5.44 -14.54
N GLY A 165 -20.66 5.45 -13.24
CA GLY A 165 -20.93 4.23 -12.48
C GLY A 165 -19.64 3.53 -12.03
N PHE A 166 -18.96 2.82 -12.89
CA PHE A 166 -17.79 2.01 -12.54
C PHE A 166 -16.54 2.83 -12.20
N GLY A 167 -16.38 4.02 -12.79
CA GLY A 167 -15.24 4.89 -12.52
C GLY A 167 -15.12 5.29 -11.04
N LYS A 168 -16.23 5.42 -10.30
CA LYS A 168 -16.20 5.72 -8.87
C LYS A 168 -15.55 4.59 -8.06
N PHE A 169 -15.78 3.32 -8.45
CA PHE A 169 -15.13 2.17 -7.81
C PHE A 169 -13.64 2.16 -8.08
N ARG A 170 -13.23 2.41 -9.34
CA ARG A 170 -11.80 2.50 -9.70
C ARG A 170 -11.08 3.57 -8.90
N ALA A 171 -11.60 4.78 -8.87
CA ALA A 171 -10.98 5.88 -8.13
C ALA A 171 -10.85 5.55 -6.64
N LYS A 172 -11.93 5.11 -6.00
CA LYS A 172 -11.93 4.79 -4.57
C LYS A 172 -11.09 3.57 -4.22
N THR A 173 -10.94 2.62 -5.14
CA THR A 173 -10.03 1.48 -4.94
C THR A 173 -8.58 1.93 -4.99
N ILE A 174 -8.20 2.76 -5.97
CA ILE A 174 -6.84 3.32 -6.05
C ILE A 174 -6.54 4.14 -4.80
N ASP A 175 -7.46 5.04 -4.37
CA ASP A 175 -7.30 5.82 -3.14
C ASP A 175 -7.07 4.92 -1.92
N ALA A 176 -7.86 3.86 -1.78
CA ALA A 176 -7.75 2.93 -0.66
C ALA A 176 -6.44 2.14 -0.66
N VAL A 177 -5.95 1.74 -1.84
CA VAL A 177 -4.66 1.05 -2.00
C VAL A 177 -3.50 1.98 -1.67
N ASP A 178 -3.54 3.23 -2.16
CA ASP A 178 -2.53 4.23 -1.85
C ASP A 178 -2.45 4.48 -0.34
N GLU A 179 -3.60 4.60 0.35
CA GLU A 179 -3.67 4.75 1.81
C GLU A 179 -3.04 3.55 2.55
N ILE A 180 -3.27 2.31 2.06
CA ILE A 180 -2.65 1.10 2.62
C ILE A 180 -1.12 1.19 2.47
N PHE A 181 -0.62 1.51 1.29
CA PHE A 181 0.81 1.59 1.03
C PHE A 181 1.49 2.74 1.77
N GLU A 182 0.86 3.90 1.86
CA GLU A 182 1.37 5.04 2.64
C GLU A 182 1.44 4.72 4.13
N SER A 183 0.39 4.11 4.68
CA SER A 183 0.38 3.65 6.07
C SER A 183 1.49 2.63 6.34
N PHE A 184 1.68 1.67 5.43
CA PHE A 184 2.72 0.67 5.54
C PHE A 184 4.11 1.30 5.52
N ARG A 185 4.40 2.13 4.52
CA ARG A 185 5.69 2.84 4.40
C ARG A 185 6.00 3.67 5.64
N GLY A 186 5.06 4.51 6.07
CA GLY A 186 5.24 5.35 7.24
C GLY A 186 5.59 4.53 8.48
N TYR A 187 4.80 3.51 8.77
CA TYR A 187 5.01 2.64 9.93
C TYR A 187 6.37 1.91 9.87
N MET A 188 6.72 1.36 8.71
CA MET A 188 7.99 0.65 8.53
C MET A 188 9.18 1.58 8.74
N PHE A 189 9.21 2.78 8.15
CA PHE A 189 10.31 3.72 8.31
C PHE A 189 10.44 4.24 9.75
N GLU A 190 9.34 4.59 10.42
CA GLU A 190 9.35 5.04 11.81
C GLU A 190 9.93 3.97 12.76
N ASN A 191 9.51 2.71 12.62
CA ASN A 191 9.90 1.65 13.53
C ASN A 191 11.27 1.04 13.20
N ILE A 192 11.72 1.13 11.95
CA ILE A 192 13.08 0.73 11.56
C ILE A 192 14.09 1.79 12.00
N ALA A 193 13.79 3.09 11.84
CA ALA A 193 14.67 4.15 12.30
C ALA A 193 14.87 4.15 13.83
N ALA A 194 13.87 3.69 14.57
CA ALA A 194 13.94 3.52 16.03
C ALA A 194 14.73 2.27 16.48
N THR A 195 15.14 1.38 15.54
CA THR A 195 15.87 0.16 15.86
C THR A 195 17.38 0.47 15.90
N PRO A 196 18.10 0.17 17.01
CA PRO A 196 19.56 0.26 17.02
C PRO A 196 20.13 -0.64 15.91
N ILE A 197 21.07 -0.11 15.12
CA ILE A 197 21.81 -0.92 14.16
C ILE A 197 22.63 -1.92 14.97
N GLU A 198 22.35 -3.22 14.88
CA GLU A 198 23.24 -4.25 15.39
C GLU A 198 24.55 -4.15 14.61
N GLU A 199 25.55 -3.51 15.21
CA GLU A 199 26.93 -3.62 14.72
C GLU A 199 27.31 -5.10 14.72
N LYS A 200 27.49 -5.69 13.54
CA LYS A 200 28.03 -7.01 13.40
C LYS A 200 29.35 -7.05 14.20
N PRO A 201 29.49 -7.91 15.21
CA PRO A 201 30.71 -7.95 16.01
C PRO A 201 31.91 -8.09 15.08
N ALA A 202 32.88 -7.19 15.28
CA ALA A 202 34.12 -7.22 14.51
C ALA A 202 34.72 -8.64 14.56
N PRO A 203 35.26 -9.16 13.44
CA PRO A 203 35.85 -10.47 13.43
C PRO A 203 36.91 -10.57 14.53
N VAL A 204 36.69 -11.45 15.50
CA VAL A 204 37.66 -11.72 16.54
C VAL A 204 38.95 -12.14 15.85
N LYS A 205 40.00 -11.30 15.95
CA LYS A 205 41.36 -11.71 15.52
C LYS A 205 41.71 -12.94 16.33
N VAL A 206 41.70 -14.09 15.70
CA VAL A 206 42.26 -15.32 16.27
C VAL A 206 43.73 -14.99 16.52
N ALA A 207 44.15 -15.01 17.81
CA ALA A 207 45.53 -14.83 18.18
C ALA A 207 46.35 -15.95 17.50
N GLU A 208 47.40 -15.55 16.78
CA GLU A 208 48.35 -16.49 16.23
C GLU A 208 48.88 -17.44 17.33
N PRO A 209 49.01 -18.73 17.07
CA PRO A 209 49.55 -19.65 18.06
C PRO A 209 51.01 -19.27 18.35
N VAL A 210 51.30 -19.01 19.63
CA VAL A 210 52.63 -18.75 20.14
C VAL A 210 53.50 -19.98 19.81
N ALA A 211 54.55 -19.77 19.01
CA ALA A 211 55.53 -20.81 18.68
C ALA A 211 56.17 -21.34 19.97
N VAL A 212 55.90 -22.63 20.27
CA VAL A 212 56.55 -23.34 21.38
C VAL A 212 57.99 -23.57 20.98
N ALA A 213 58.92 -22.96 21.71
CA ALA A 213 60.35 -23.16 21.56
C ALA A 213 60.69 -24.66 21.84
N GLN A 214 61.34 -25.32 20.88
CA GLN A 214 61.87 -26.67 21.07
C GLN A 214 63.04 -26.63 22.06
N PRO A 215 63.09 -27.56 23.03
CA PRO A 215 64.27 -27.71 23.90
C PRO A 215 65.45 -28.29 23.11
N ALA A 216 66.61 -27.64 23.31
CA ALA A 216 67.89 -28.15 22.78
C ALA A 216 68.21 -29.56 23.32
N GLN A 217 68.55 -30.47 22.46
CA GLN A 217 69.07 -31.77 22.82
C GLN A 217 70.58 -31.67 23.05
N PRO A 218 71.18 -32.56 23.97
CA PRO A 218 72.55 -32.52 24.38
C PRO A 218 73.56 -32.98 23.35
#